data_d1349168ce193dc8681501d43e16308b
#
_entry.id   d1349168ce193dc8681501d43e16308b
#
_cell.length_a   1.000
_cell.length_b   1.000
_cell.length_c   1.000
_cell.angle_alpha   90.00
_cell.angle_beta   90.00
_cell.angle_gamma   90.00
#
_symmetry.space_group_name_H-M   'P 1'
#
loop_
_entity.id
_entity.type
_entity.pdbx_description
1 polymer ?
#
loop_
_entity_poly.entity_id
_entity_poly.type
_entity_poly.pdbx_seq_one_letter_code
_entity_poly.pdbx_strand_id
1 'polypeptide(L)'
;VEGNSLLYTLDRKYKFDEEFTSTITTRTKERIAGYELVDSYDDGTTYWTYYRLNKAEYARIKAERKQQAIDQASDMYTRARASIAAGDLKSAFDLDLRALVAMKEYWGESDQVPVDGKSVPLANELFNDLQKLASGVRLVVLPEKCLLDWSNHFSRQMLISANYASGKALAQLPILIEYPGQGGKVSETRNTDAEGRARTTVQRMEPGTGAVDLLVRLDVDALVGSDLDPAFTKPLLGSLTIPETRVPIERVMPKFNVKSTEMNLGQLLAEAPLTLALKEVLTSMGFRSVDRDADADVVVEINASTRGMGESNGFFTAALDESVKVRDRRTGDVVYASGKQGLKGIQLDYAKAGMDAYKKAAIDLKNELAPALVNAVLQQ
;
A
#
# COMPACT_ATOMS: atom_id res chain seq x y z
N VAL A 1 -21.12 25.16 -6.03
CA VAL A 1 -20.19 26.05 -6.75
C VAL A 1 -18.90 25.32 -7.10
N GLU A 2 -18.33 24.55 -6.17
CA GLU A 2 -17.07 23.79 -6.40
C GLU A 2 -17.21 22.66 -7.42
N GLY A 3 -18.30 21.90 -7.37
CA GLY A 3 -18.54 20.79 -8.32
C GLY A 3 -18.62 21.23 -9.78
N ASN A 4 -19.26 22.34 -10.06
CA ASN A 4 -19.38 22.90 -11.43
C ASN A 4 -18.00 23.26 -12.02
N SER A 5 -17.14 23.87 -11.21
CA SER A 5 -15.80 24.26 -11.65
C SER A 5 -14.93 23.04 -11.94
N LEU A 6 -15.03 21.99 -11.13
CA LEU A 6 -14.26 20.77 -11.30
C LEU A 6 -14.71 19.99 -12.54
N LEU A 7 -16.01 19.73 -12.70
CA LEU A 7 -16.55 19.02 -13.87
C LEU A 7 -16.24 19.73 -15.16
N TYR A 8 -16.33 21.08 -15.18
CA TYR A 8 -15.95 21.88 -16.34
C TYR A 8 -14.44 21.78 -16.66
N THR A 9 -13.59 21.73 -15.63
CA THR A 9 -12.15 21.57 -15.80
C THR A 9 -11.79 20.17 -16.32
N LEU A 10 -12.45 19.14 -15.81
CA LEU A 10 -12.28 17.74 -16.25
C LEU A 10 -12.76 17.56 -17.70
N ASP A 11 -13.91 18.15 -18.06
CA ASP A 11 -14.43 18.14 -19.43
C ASP A 11 -13.47 18.79 -20.42
N ARG A 12 -12.92 19.97 -20.08
CA ARG A 12 -11.93 20.65 -20.94
C ARG A 12 -10.65 19.83 -21.11
N LYS A 13 -10.15 19.23 -20.03
CA LYS A 13 -8.95 18.40 -20.09
C LYS A 13 -9.18 17.15 -20.94
N TYR A 14 -10.32 16.50 -20.75
CA TYR A 14 -10.69 15.30 -21.53
C TYR A 14 -10.83 15.60 -23.01
N LYS A 15 -11.58 16.64 -23.38
CA LYS A 15 -11.74 17.07 -24.79
C LYS A 15 -10.41 17.47 -25.42
N PHE A 16 -9.52 18.12 -24.65
CA PHE A 16 -8.17 18.44 -25.11
C PHE A 16 -7.33 17.19 -25.36
N ASP A 17 -7.35 16.21 -24.43
CA ASP A 17 -6.59 14.95 -24.57
C ASP A 17 -7.15 14.10 -25.72
N GLU A 18 -8.46 14.07 -25.94
CA GLU A 18 -9.12 13.37 -27.05
C GLU A 18 -8.80 14.03 -28.39
N GLU A 19 -8.83 15.35 -28.47
CA GLU A 19 -8.48 16.14 -29.63
C GLU A 19 -7.00 16.03 -30.02
N PHE A 20 -6.10 16.02 -28.99
CA PHE A 20 -4.67 15.80 -29.16
C PHE A 20 -4.37 14.38 -29.66
N THR A 21 -5.00 13.37 -29.06
CA THR A 21 -4.86 11.96 -29.49
C THR A 21 -5.44 11.73 -30.89
N SER A 22 -6.54 12.38 -31.22
CA SER A 22 -7.18 12.34 -32.57
C SER A 22 -6.31 12.98 -33.65
N THR A 23 -5.59 14.04 -33.31
CA THR A 23 -4.67 14.72 -34.26
C THR A 23 -3.47 13.84 -34.63
N ILE A 24 -3.03 12.95 -33.70
CA ILE A 24 -1.96 11.98 -33.94
C ILE A 24 -2.49 10.73 -34.69
N THR A 25 -3.76 10.38 -34.55
CA THR A 25 -4.36 9.15 -35.13
C THR A 25 -5.34 9.47 -36.26
N THR A 26 -5.10 10.36 -37.15
CA THR A 26 -5.86 10.68 -38.40
C THR A 26 -7.18 9.88 -38.64
N ARG A 27 -8.09 9.88 -37.69
CA ARG A 27 -9.44 9.32 -37.80
C ARG A 27 -10.36 10.02 -36.84
N THR A 28 -10.99 11.07 -37.27
CA THR A 28 -12.18 11.61 -36.60
C THR A 28 -13.20 10.49 -36.41
N LYS A 29 -13.33 9.97 -35.20
CA LYS A 29 -14.41 9.06 -34.80
C LYS A 29 -15.66 9.81 -34.37
N GLU A 30 -15.82 11.08 -34.72
CA GLU A 30 -17.12 11.70 -34.59
C GLU A 30 -18.06 11.01 -35.55
N ARG A 31 -18.96 10.20 -35.04
CA ARG A 31 -20.14 9.72 -35.78
C ARG A 31 -21.09 10.91 -35.98
N ILE A 32 -20.77 11.78 -36.92
CA ILE A 32 -21.67 12.82 -37.34
C ILE A 32 -22.89 12.11 -37.94
N ALA A 33 -24.00 12.05 -37.19
CA ALA A 33 -25.23 11.48 -37.68
C ALA A 33 -26.01 12.55 -38.48
N GLY A 34 -26.75 12.13 -39.51
CA GLY A 34 -27.62 12.99 -40.27
C GLY A 34 -26.95 13.67 -41.48
N TYR A 35 -25.74 13.27 -41.87
CA TYR A 35 -25.17 13.68 -43.16
C TYR A 35 -25.76 12.83 -44.30
N GLU A 36 -25.93 13.45 -45.44
CA GLU A 36 -26.35 12.81 -46.70
C GLU A 36 -25.27 12.96 -47.74
N LEU A 37 -25.00 11.91 -48.51
CA LEU A 37 -24.15 11.97 -49.66
C LEU A 37 -24.90 12.76 -50.76
N VAL A 38 -24.32 13.89 -51.17
CA VAL A 38 -24.93 14.77 -52.17
C VAL A 38 -24.42 14.42 -53.56
N ASP A 39 -23.10 14.16 -53.66
CA ASP A 39 -22.46 13.90 -54.93
C ASP A 39 -21.14 13.13 -54.74
N SER A 40 -20.69 12.48 -55.82
CA SER A 40 -19.38 11.83 -55.85
C SER A 40 -18.76 11.98 -57.23
N TYR A 41 -17.45 12.16 -57.29
CA TYR A 41 -16.70 12.33 -58.51
C TYR A 41 -15.43 11.45 -58.48
N ASP A 42 -15.17 10.74 -59.57
CA ASP A 42 -13.99 9.91 -59.73
C ASP A 42 -13.19 10.47 -60.96
N ASP A 43 -11.94 10.88 -60.71
CA ASP A 43 -11.04 11.37 -61.78
C ASP A 43 -10.09 10.26 -62.29
N GLY A 44 -10.31 9.01 -61.89
CA GLY A 44 -9.49 7.86 -62.25
C GLY A 44 -8.26 7.67 -61.39
N THR A 45 -7.93 8.62 -60.50
CA THR A 45 -6.85 8.55 -59.50
C THR A 45 -7.34 8.78 -58.10
N THR A 46 -8.40 9.55 -57.92
CA THR A 46 -8.95 9.95 -56.63
C THR A 46 -10.47 9.95 -56.66
N TYR A 47 -11.09 9.34 -55.67
CA TYR A 47 -12.53 9.35 -55.51
C TYR A 47 -12.94 10.43 -54.52
N TRP A 48 -13.72 11.39 -54.96
CA TRP A 48 -14.21 12.53 -54.17
C TRP A 48 -15.64 12.27 -53.74
N THR A 49 -15.97 12.60 -52.51
CA THR A 49 -17.34 12.52 -51.97
C THR A 49 -17.71 13.85 -51.32
N TYR A 50 -18.90 14.35 -51.67
CA TYR A 50 -19.47 15.55 -51.09
C TYR A 50 -20.65 15.18 -50.19
N TYR A 51 -20.52 15.45 -48.89
CA TYR A 51 -21.57 15.26 -47.94
C TYR A 51 -22.13 16.59 -47.47
N ARG A 52 -23.44 16.61 -47.21
CA ARG A 52 -24.15 17.74 -46.63
C ARG A 52 -24.73 17.38 -45.29
N LEU A 53 -24.58 18.27 -44.30
CA LEU A 53 -25.20 18.16 -43.00
C LEU A 53 -26.24 19.28 -42.83
N ASN A 54 -27.49 18.92 -42.62
CA ASN A 54 -28.54 19.89 -42.31
C ASN A 54 -28.34 20.32 -40.83
N LYS A 55 -28.07 21.61 -40.58
CA LYS A 55 -27.81 22.15 -39.24
C LYS A 55 -28.97 21.96 -38.26
N ALA A 56 -30.23 22.11 -38.76
CA ALA A 56 -31.40 21.92 -37.89
C ALA A 56 -31.58 20.46 -37.51
N GLU A 57 -31.38 19.53 -38.45
CA GLU A 57 -31.44 18.09 -38.18
C GLU A 57 -30.31 17.65 -37.24
N TYR A 58 -29.10 18.14 -37.45
CA TYR A 58 -27.99 17.87 -36.52
C TYR A 58 -28.29 18.37 -35.09
N ALA A 59 -28.83 19.60 -34.96
CA ALA A 59 -29.21 20.16 -33.67
C ALA A 59 -30.30 19.32 -32.99
N ARG A 60 -31.28 18.82 -33.77
CA ARG A 60 -32.34 17.92 -33.27
C ARG A 60 -31.74 16.59 -32.75
N ILE A 61 -30.88 15.94 -33.54
CA ILE A 61 -30.23 14.67 -33.16
C ILE A 61 -29.36 14.88 -31.93
N LYS A 62 -28.60 15.96 -31.83
CA LYS A 62 -27.81 16.30 -30.66
C LYS A 62 -28.67 16.47 -29.42
N ALA A 63 -29.78 17.21 -29.55
CA ALA A 63 -30.72 17.42 -28.44
C ALA A 63 -31.37 16.10 -27.96
N GLU A 64 -31.77 15.23 -28.90
CA GLU A 64 -32.34 13.91 -28.58
C GLU A 64 -31.31 13.02 -27.83
N ARG A 65 -30.08 12.94 -28.32
CA ARG A 65 -29.02 12.18 -27.66
C ARG A 65 -28.73 12.69 -26.23
N LYS A 66 -28.68 14.02 -26.10
CA LYS A 66 -28.51 14.65 -24.80
C LYS A 66 -29.66 14.30 -23.86
N GLN A 67 -30.91 14.38 -24.34
CA GLN A 67 -32.06 14.02 -23.50
C GLN A 67 -32.01 12.54 -23.10
N GLN A 68 -31.66 11.63 -24.00
CA GLN A 68 -31.48 10.22 -23.70
C GLN A 68 -30.40 9.98 -22.62
N ALA A 69 -29.25 10.70 -22.71
CA ALA A 69 -28.21 10.61 -21.69
C ALA A 69 -28.69 11.12 -20.33
N ILE A 70 -29.45 12.22 -20.28
CA ILE A 70 -30.05 12.77 -19.06
C ILE A 70 -31.07 11.80 -18.48
N ASP A 71 -31.94 11.21 -19.29
CA ASP A 71 -32.98 10.25 -18.85
C ASP A 71 -32.32 8.99 -18.27
N GLN A 72 -31.29 8.46 -18.95
CA GLN A 72 -30.53 7.32 -18.46
C GLN A 72 -29.79 7.62 -17.14
N ALA A 73 -29.15 8.77 -17.04
CA ALA A 73 -28.48 9.20 -15.82
C ALA A 73 -29.46 9.43 -14.66
N SER A 74 -30.65 9.98 -14.94
CA SER A 74 -31.72 10.18 -13.95
C SER A 74 -32.27 8.86 -13.39
N ASP A 75 -32.43 7.84 -14.26
CA ASP A 75 -32.80 6.50 -13.82
C ASP A 75 -31.73 5.89 -12.88
N MET A 76 -30.47 5.96 -13.28
CA MET A 76 -29.35 5.49 -12.46
C MET A 76 -29.29 6.22 -11.12
N TYR A 77 -29.45 7.54 -11.11
CA TYR A 77 -29.50 8.36 -9.89
C TYR A 77 -30.63 7.95 -8.96
N THR A 78 -31.84 7.72 -9.50
CA THR A 78 -32.97 7.25 -8.72
C THR A 78 -32.70 5.90 -8.07
N ARG A 79 -32.09 4.98 -8.80
CA ARG A 79 -31.66 3.67 -8.31
C ARG A 79 -30.53 3.77 -7.28
N ALA A 80 -29.55 4.69 -7.48
CA ALA A 80 -28.52 4.97 -6.51
C ALA A 80 -29.09 5.41 -5.16
N ARG A 81 -30.06 6.34 -5.17
CA ARG A 81 -30.77 6.78 -3.94
C ARG A 81 -31.52 5.63 -3.24
N ALA A 82 -32.11 4.72 -3.99
CA ALA A 82 -32.74 3.53 -3.43
C ALA A 82 -31.71 2.58 -2.80
N SER A 83 -30.53 2.43 -3.42
CA SER A 83 -29.41 1.64 -2.87
C SER A 83 -28.87 2.26 -1.57
N ILE A 84 -28.74 3.59 -1.49
CA ILE A 84 -28.37 4.29 -0.25
C ILE A 84 -29.37 3.99 0.86
N ALA A 85 -30.66 4.09 0.57
CA ALA A 85 -31.72 3.78 1.54
C ALA A 85 -31.67 2.32 2.02
N ALA A 86 -31.32 1.38 1.14
CA ALA A 86 -31.08 -0.02 1.47
C ALA A 86 -29.77 -0.26 2.24
N GLY A 87 -28.80 0.69 2.17
CA GLY A 87 -27.46 0.58 2.79
C GLY A 87 -26.43 -0.10 1.92
N ASP A 88 -26.71 -0.23 0.64
CA ASP A 88 -25.78 -0.71 -0.37
C ASP A 88 -25.02 0.49 -0.98
N LEU A 89 -23.98 0.91 -0.24
CA LEU A 89 -23.14 2.04 -0.64
C LEU A 89 -22.37 1.73 -1.93
N LYS A 90 -21.94 0.48 -2.12
CA LYS A 90 -21.18 0.08 -3.30
C LYS A 90 -22.00 0.25 -4.57
N SER A 91 -23.23 -0.30 -4.60
CA SER A 91 -24.12 -0.14 -5.75
C SER A 91 -24.53 1.32 -5.97
N ALA A 92 -24.74 2.08 -4.90
CA ALA A 92 -25.05 3.50 -5.03
C ALA A 92 -23.90 4.27 -5.69
N PHE A 93 -22.69 4.06 -5.22
CA PHE A 93 -21.48 4.71 -5.75
C PHE A 93 -21.23 4.37 -7.23
N ASP A 94 -21.34 3.09 -7.59
CA ASP A 94 -21.18 2.63 -8.98
C ASP A 94 -22.25 3.22 -9.91
N LEU A 95 -23.51 3.30 -9.46
CA LEU A 95 -24.62 3.88 -10.23
C LEU A 95 -24.44 5.38 -10.46
N ASP A 96 -24.09 6.14 -9.42
CA ASP A 96 -23.83 7.59 -9.55
C ASP A 96 -22.64 7.88 -10.48
N LEU A 97 -21.57 7.07 -10.36
CA LEU A 97 -20.41 7.19 -11.23
C LEU A 97 -20.77 6.88 -12.69
N ARG A 98 -21.53 5.81 -12.93
CA ARG A 98 -22.01 5.45 -14.29
C ARG A 98 -22.94 6.51 -14.86
N ALA A 99 -23.82 7.08 -14.06
CA ALA A 99 -24.69 8.18 -14.47
C ALA A 99 -23.86 9.41 -14.90
N LEU A 100 -22.84 9.75 -14.12
CA LEU A 100 -21.93 10.86 -14.43
C LEU A 100 -21.13 10.60 -15.70
N VAL A 101 -20.63 9.37 -15.90
CA VAL A 101 -19.92 8.96 -17.13
C VAL A 101 -20.85 8.94 -18.35
N ALA A 102 -22.12 8.53 -18.22
CA ALA A 102 -23.10 8.55 -19.31
C ALA A 102 -23.34 9.97 -19.84
N MET A 103 -23.22 10.98 -19.00
CA MET A 103 -23.38 12.39 -19.35
C MET A 103 -22.09 13.08 -19.80
N LYS A 104 -20.97 12.38 -19.89
CA LYS A 104 -19.63 12.96 -20.11
C LYS A 104 -19.53 13.94 -21.30
N GLU A 105 -20.23 13.66 -22.39
CA GLU A 105 -20.24 14.50 -23.60
C GLU A 105 -20.98 15.84 -23.40
N TYR A 106 -21.79 15.92 -22.34
CA TYR A 106 -22.65 17.08 -22.05
C TYR A 106 -22.28 17.82 -20.76
N TRP A 107 -21.15 17.47 -20.14
CA TRP A 107 -20.66 18.22 -18.98
C TRP A 107 -20.44 19.69 -19.33
N GLY A 108 -20.89 20.57 -18.43
CA GLY A 108 -20.85 22.02 -18.65
C GLY A 108 -21.99 22.58 -19.51
N GLU A 109 -22.83 21.71 -20.11
CA GLU A 109 -24.08 22.12 -20.73
C GLU A 109 -25.24 22.09 -19.71
N SER A 110 -26.39 22.74 -20.03
CA SER A 110 -27.58 22.70 -19.18
C SER A 110 -28.16 21.28 -19.11
N ASP A 111 -28.26 20.71 -17.92
CA ASP A 111 -28.72 19.36 -17.61
C ASP A 111 -29.75 19.37 -16.46
N GLN A 112 -30.63 20.37 -16.44
CA GLN A 112 -31.60 20.58 -15.37
C GLN A 112 -32.64 19.46 -15.31
N VAL A 113 -32.75 18.84 -14.12
CA VAL A 113 -33.74 17.80 -13.83
C VAL A 113 -34.50 18.13 -12.53
N PRO A 114 -35.76 17.70 -12.40
CA PRO A 114 -36.50 17.83 -11.16
C PRO A 114 -36.03 16.76 -10.14
N VAL A 115 -35.45 17.21 -9.01
CA VAL A 115 -35.11 16.38 -7.86
C VAL A 115 -35.80 16.94 -6.63
N ASP A 116 -36.62 16.14 -5.97
CA ASP A 116 -37.36 16.54 -4.77
C ASP A 116 -38.14 17.88 -4.94
N GLY A 117 -38.71 18.08 -6.14
CA GLY A 117 -39.48 19.28 -6.51
C GLY A 117 -38.65 20.54 -6.84
N LYS A 118 -37.35 20.42 -6.91
CA LYS A 118 -36.43 21.50 -7.31
C LYS A 118 -35.75 21.16 -8.62
N SER A 119 -35.54 22.17 -9.47
CA SER A 119 -34.70 21.98 -10.67
C SER A 119 -33.24 22.10 -10.30
N VAL A 120 -32.47 21.03 -10.52
CA VAL A 120 -31.04 20.97 -10.20
C VAL A 120 -30.23 20.50 -11.39
N PRO A 121 -28.96 20.95 -11.54
CA PRO A 121 -28.06 20.38 -12.52
C PRO A 121 -27.69 18.93 -12.13
N LEU A 122 -28.04 17.97 -12.96
CA LEU A 122 -27.91 16.54 -12.62
C LEU A 122 -26.46 16.12 -12.42
N ALA A 123 -25.53 16.55 -13.27
CA ALA A 123 -24.13 16.21 -13.14
C ALA A 123 -23.52 16.70 -11.81
N ASN A 124 -23.94 17.90 -11.36
CA ASN A 124 -23.51 18.41 -10.05
C ASN A 124 -24.10 17.61 -8.89
N GLU A 125 -25.37 17.22 -8.99
CA GLU A 125 -26.01 16.44 -7.95
C GLU A 125 -25.37 15.06 -7.81
N LEU A 126 -25.09 14.39 -8.93
CA LEU A 126 -24.36 13.12 -8.97
C LEU A 126 -22.98 13.23 -8.33
N PHE A 127 -22.21 14.27 -8.69
CA PHE A 127 -20.90 14.50 -8.09
C PHE A 127 -20.97 14.79 -6.58
N ASN A 128 -21.95 15.59 -6.16
CA ASN A 128 -22.16 15.88 -4.75
C ASN A 128 -22.57 14.62 -3.97
N ASP A 129 -23.35 13.73 -4.56
CA ASP A 129 -23.71 12.46 -3.92
C ASP A 129 -22.53 11.52 -3.83
N LEU A 130 -21.69 11.38 -4.86
CA LEU A 130 -20.41 10.65 -4.77
C LEU A 130 -19.54 11.19 -3.63
N GLN A 131 -19.43 12.53 -3.50
CA GLN A 131 -18.68 13.16 -2.42
C GLN A 131 -19.27 12.86 -1.04
N LYS A 132 -20.60 12.92 -0.90
CA LYS A 132 -21.30 12.58 0.35
C LYS A 132 -21.16 11.10 0.70
N LEU A 133 -21.26 10.19 -0.30
CA LEU A 133 -21.09 8.76 -0.10
C LEU A 133 -19.67 8.46 0.41
N ALA A 134 -18.64 8.98 -0.25
CA ALA A 134 -17.26 8.77 0.15
C ALA A 134 -16.96 9.38 1.54
N SER A 135 -17.32 10.64 1.75
CA SER A 135 -17.05 11.36 3.01
C SER A 135 -17.92 10.89 4.18
N GLY A 136 -19.05 10.24 3.89
CA GLY A 136 -19.97 9.70 4.90
C GLY A 136 -19.51 8.41 5.55
N VAL A 137 -18.50 7.72 5.01
CA VAL A 137 -17.95 6.49 5.58
C VAL A 137 -17.21 6.82 6.88
N ARG A 138 -17.49 6.06 7.94
CA ARG A 138 -16.81 6.12 9.23
C ARG A 138 -16.14 4.78 9.48
N LEU A 139 -14.83 4.82 9.64
CA LEU A 139 -14.01 3.65 9.94
C LEU A 139 -13.51 3.72 11.38
N VAL A 140 -13.75 2.67 12.13
CA VAL A 140 -13.23 2.49 13.49
C VAL A 140 -12.35 1.27 13.47
N VAL A 141 -11.13 1.39 13.97
CA VAL A 141 -10.15 0.31 14.01
C VAL A 141 -9.83 -0.05 15.47
N LEU A 142 -9.92 -1.31 15.81
CA LEU A 142 -9.62 -1.83 17.14
C LEU A 142 -8.55 -2.92 17.09
N PRO A 143 -7.60 -2.91 18.06
CA PRO A 143 -7.41 -1.89 19.07
C PRO A 143 -6.94 -0.56 18.48
N GLU A 144 -7.16 0.56 19.19
CA GLU A 144 -6.76 1.91 18.76
C GLU A 144 -5.25 2.11 18.63
N LYS A 145 -4.47 1.14 19.08
CA LYS A 145 -3.00 1.07 19.00
C LYS A 145 -2.60 -0.35 18.62
N CYS A 146 -1.77 -0.49 17.61
CA CYS A 146 -1.20 -1.75 17.19
C CYS A 146 0.13 -1.97 17.91
N LEU A 147 0.14 -2.75 18.97
CA LEU A 147 1.37 -3.13 19.66
C LEU A 147 1.92 -4.44 19.07
N LEU A 148 3.16 -4.40 18.60
CA LEU A 148 3.93 -5.54 18.10
C LEU A 148 5.11 -5.77 19.04
N ASP A 149 5.14 -6.90 19.71
CA ASP A 149 6.18 -7.27 20.66
C ASP A 149 6.47 -8.78 20.63
N TRP A 150 7.43 -9.20 21.46
CA TRP A 150 7.81 -10.60 21.58
C TRP A 150 6.65 -11.50 22.03
N SER A 151 5.75 -11.00 22.87
CA SER A 151 4.66 -11.79 23.43
C SER A 151 3.60 -12.16 22.39
N ASN A 152 3.43 -11.34 21.37
CA ASN A 152 2.49 -11.58 20.28
C ASN A 152 3.17 -11.98 18.95
N HIS A 153 4.47 -12.38 19.00
CA HIS A 153 5.26 -12.77 17.83
C HIS A 153 5.24 -11.72 16.71
N PHE A 154 5.30 -10.43 17.07
CA PHE A 154 5.23 -9.30 16.14
C PHE A 154 4.08 -9.36 15.14
N SER A 155 2.97 -9.95 15.56
CA SER A 155 1.75 -10.14 14.77
C SER A 155 0.53 -9.69 15.57
N ARG A 156 -0.29 -8.79 14.99
CA ARG A 156 -1.49 -8.27 15.66
C ARG A 156 -2.67 -8.25 14.70
N GLN A 157 -3.73 -8.93 15.08
CA GLN A 157 -5.01 -8.83 14.37
C GLN A 157 -5.69 -7.51 14.71
N MET A 158 -6.12 -6.80 13.67
CA MET A 158 -6.88 -5.55 13.75
C MET A 158 -8.30 -5.80 13.22
N LEU A 159 -9.27 -5.30 13.93
CA LEU A 159 -10.68 -5.33 13.54
C LEU A 159 -11.07 -3.93 13.04
N ILE A 160 -11.56 -3.84 11.82
CA ILE A 160 -12.04 -2.62 11.19
C ILE A 160 -13.56 -2.70 11.15
N SER A 161 -14.26 -1.67 11.62
CA SER A 161 -15.71 -1.54 11.52
C SER A 161 -16.05 -0.34 10.63
N ALA A 162 -16.85 -0.57 9.60
CA ALA A 162 -17.27 0.45 8.65
C ALA A 162 -18.77 0.73 8.83
N ASN A 163 -19.09 1.98 9.14
CA ASN A 163 -20.45 2.45 9.27
C ASN A 163 -20.65 3.71 8.43
N TYR A 164 -21.87 3.95 7.97
CA TYR A 164 -22.24 5.24 7.41
C TYR A 164 -22.46 6.27 8.52
N ALA A 165 -22.44 7.53 8.19
CA ALA A 165 -22.66 8.63 9.15
C ALA A 165 -23.99 8.51 9.94
N SER A 166 -24.99 7.80 9.38
CA SER A 166 -26.24 7.46 10.06
C SER A 166 -26.14 6.35 11.11
N GLY A 167 -24.97 5.72 11.26
CA GLY A 167 -24.74 4.56 12.13
C GLY A 167 -25.03 3.21 11.48
N LYS A 168 -25.47 3.16 10.23
CA LYS A 168 -25.77 1.90 9.52
C LYS A 168 -24.46 1.21 9.14
N ALA A 169 -24.35 -0.09 9.41
CA ALA A 169 -23.22 -0.93 9.00
C ALA A 169 -23.13 -1.03 7.46
N LEU A 170 -21.92 -0.96 6.93
CA LEU A 170 -21.65 -1.00 5.49
C LEU A 170 -21.07 -2.37 5.11
N ALA A 171 -21.91 -3.23 4.55
CA ALA A 171 -21.53 -4.55 4.07
C ALA A 171 -20.85 -4.49 2.69
N GLN A 172 -19.96 -5.46 2.41
CA GLN A 172 -19.25 -5.61 1.13
C GLN A 172 -18.49 -4.35 0.69
N LEU A 173 -18.15 -3.48 1.65
CA LEU A 173 -17.38 -2.26 1.39
C LEU A 173 -15.90 -2.59 1.25
N PRO A 174 -15.25 -2.22 0.14
CA PRO A 174 -13.81 -2.41 -0.01
C PRO A 174 -13.05 -1.38 0.84
N ILE A 175 -12.19 -1.88 1.71
CA ILE A 175 -11.33 -1.09 2.60
C ILE A 175 -9.89 -1.28 2.19
N LEU A 176 -9.21 -0.20 1.87
CA LEU A 176 -7.77 -0.16 1.61
C LEU A 176 -7.03 -0.03 2.94
N ILE A 177 -6.09 -0.92 3.15
CA ILE A 177 -5.27 -1.04 4.36
C ILE A 177 -3.81 -0.94 3.93
N GLU A 178 -3.08 0.00 4.52
CA GLU A 178 -1.70 0.27 4.15
C GLU A 178 -0.84 0.47 5.39
N TYR A 179 0.36 -0.13 5.39
CA TYR A 179 1.37 0.08 6.43
C TYR A 179 2.77 -0.26 5.91
N PRO A 180 3.86 0.28 6.50
CA PRO A 180 5.21 -0.10 6.15
C PRO A 180 5.48 -1.55 6.56
N GLY A 181 5.80 -2.42 5.61
CA GLY A 181 6.18 -3.81 5.86
C GLY A 181 7.64 -4.06 5.52
N GLN A 182 8.10 -5.27 5.78
CA GLN A 182 9.44 -5.71 5.40
C GLN A 182 9.57 -5.73 3.87
N GLY A 183 10.55 -4.98 3.35
CA GLY A 183 10.78 -4.87 1.91
C GLY A 183 9.89 -3.89 1.19
N GLY A 184 9.11 -3.05 1.91
CA GLY A 184 8.30 -1.99 1.34
C GLY A 184 6.92 -1.81 1.96
N LYS A 185 6.09 -1.04 1.28
CA LYS A 185 4.72 -0.77 1.73
C LYS A 185 3.82 -1.98 1.48
N VAL A 186 3.16 -2.45 2.53
CA VAL A 186 2.03 -3.37 2.41
C VAL A 186 0.80 -2.57 2.03
N SER A 187 0.07 -3.03 1.02
CA SER A 187 -1.19 -2.44 0.56
C SER A 187 -2.14 -3.58 0.21
N GLU A 188 -3.26 -3.68 0.91
CA GLU A 188 -4.27 -4.71 0.67
C GLU A 188 -5.68 -4.16 0.75
N THR A 189 -6.57 -4.72 -0.06
CA THR A 189 -8.00 -4.42 -0.01
C THR A 189 -8.75 -5.56 0.66
N ARG A 190 -9.61 -5.24 1.63
CA ARG A 190 -10.50 -6.17 2.32
C ARG A 190 -11.94 -5.71 2.22
N ASN A 191 -12.84 -6.61 1.88
CA ASN A 191 -14.28 -6.31 1.93
C ASN A 191 -14.83 -6.53 3.34
N THR A 192 -15.74 -5.66 3.76
CA THR A 192 -16.49 -5.85 5.01
C THR A 192 -17.50 -6.99 4.89
N ASP A 193 -17.77 -7.66 6.00
CA ASP A 193 -18.84 -8.66 6.14
C ASP A 193 -20.23 -8.01 6.25
N ALA A 194 -21.26 -8.83 6.52
CA ALA A 194 -22.64 -8.37 6.66
C ALA A 194 -22.84 -7.37 7.82
N GLU A 195 -22.00 -7.45 8.85
CA GLU A 195 -22.00 -6.56 10.02
C GLU A 195 -21.11 -5.32 9.83
N GLY A 196 -20.58 -5.11 8.61
CA GLY A 196 -19.68 -4.00 8.30
C GLY A 196 -18.27 -4.16 8.86
N ARG A 197 -17.77 -5.38 9.09
CA ARG A 197 -16.50 -5.66 9.71
C ARG A 197 -15.52 -6.26 8.71
N ALA A 198 -14.26 -5.84 8.80
CA ALA A 198 -13.13 -6.45 8.11
C ALA A 198 -12.02 -6.75 9.12
N ARG A 199 -11.17 -7.74 8.81
CA ARG A 199 -10.01 -8.09 9.63
C ARG A 199 -8.76 -8.06 8.79
N THR A 200 -7.69 -7.55 9.40
CA THR A 200 -6.34 -7.63 8.86
C THR A 200 -5.36 -8.02 9.94
N THR A 201 -4.20 -8.52 9.56
CA THR A 201 -3.11 -8.84 10.48
C THR A 201 -1.90 -8.01 10.12
N VAL A 202 -1.51 -7.10 11.02
CA VAL A 202 -0.27 -6.35 10.90
C VAL A 202 0.88 -7.25 11.36
N GLN A 203 1.82 -7.49 10.48
CA GLN A 203 2.97 -8.37 10.73
C GLN A 203 4.12 -8.07 9.75
N ARG A 204 5.28 -8.71 9.96
CA ARG A 204 6.45 -8.62 9.05
C ARG A 204 6.88 -7.18 8.80
N MET A 205 7.04 -6.43 9.86
CA MET A 205 7.59 -5.08 9.78
C MET A 205 9.11 -5.11 9.86
N GLU A 206 9.74 -4.11 9.26
CA GLU A 206 11.18 -3.92 9.43
C GLU A 206 11.53 -3.59 10.89
N PRO A 207 12.71 -4.02 11.39
CA PRO A 207 13.18 -3.62 12.70
C PRO A 207 13.36 -2.11 12.78
N GLY A 208 13.14 -1.54 13.95
CA GLY A 208 13.32 -0.11 14.17
C GLY A 208 12.37 0.46 15.22
N THR A 209 12.69 1.64 15.72
CA THR A 209 11.96 2.33 16.80
C THR A 209 11.12 3.51 16.31
N GLY A 210 11.09 3.79 14.99
CA GLY A 210 10.32 4.89 14.43
C GLY A 210 8.81 4.69 14.58
N ALA A 211 8.09 5.78 14.83
CA ALA A 211 6.63 5.78 14.80
C ALA A 211 6.15 5.60 13.35
N VAL A 212 5.25 4.66 13.14
CA VAL A 212 4.61 4.38 11.85
C VAL A 212 3.13 4.14 12.08
N ASP A 213 2.32 4.35 11.05
CA ASP A 213 0.87 4.19 11.14
C ASP A 213 0.37 3.07 10.23
N LEU A 214 -0.64 2.38 10.71
CA LEU A 214 -1.59 1.64 9.91
C LEU A 214 -2.62 2.63 9.37
N LEU A 215 -2.69 2.74 8.05
CA LEU A 215 -3.62 3.60 7.34
C LEU A 215 -4.79 2.77 6.85
N VAL A 216 -6.00 3.22 7.15
CA VAL A 216 -7.24 2.55 6.75
C VAL A 216 -8.19 3.57 6.13
N ARG A 217 -8.63 3.32 4.91
CA ARG A 217 -9.57 4.17 4.18
C ARG A 217 -10.46 3.38 3.24
N LEU A 218 -11.50 4.01 2.74
CA LEU A 218 -12.32 3.47 1.66
C LEU A 218 -11.46 3.27 0.40
N ASP A 219 -11.53 2.10 -0.21
CA ASP A 219 -10.92 1.83 -1.52
C ASP A 219 -11.91 2.22 -2.63
N VAL A 220 -11.85 3.48 -3.04
CA VAL A 220 -12.76 3.99 -4.08
C VAL A 220 -12.47 3.40 -5.45
N ASP A 221 -11.23 3.01 -5.73
CA ASP A 221 -10.87 2.36 -6.99
C ASP A 221 -11.53 0.98 -7.10
N ALA A 222 -11.66 0.27 -5.98
CA ALA A 222 -12.34 -1.03 -5.92
C ALA A 222 -13.89 -0.95 -5.94
N LEU A 223 -14.46 0.25 -5.78
CA LEU A 223 -15.90 0.49 -5.95
C LEU A 223 -16.29 0.59 -7.43
N VAL A 224 -15.33 0.87 -8.31
CA VAL A 224 -15.57 1.13 -9.73
C VAL A 224 -15.67 -0.17 -10.51
N GLY A 225 -16.69 -0.28 -11.36
CA GLY A 225 -16.78 -1.39 -12.32
C GLY A 225 -15.60 -1.37 -13.30
N SER A 226 -15.05 -2.54 -13.59
CA SER A 226 -13.88 -2.71 -14.49
C SER A 226 -14.17 -2.34 -15.96
N ASP A 227 -15.42 -2.11 -16.30
CA ASP A 227 -15.90 -1.71 -17.63
C ASP A 227 -15.89 -0.19 -17.83
N LEU A 228 -15.66 0.61 -16.77
CA LEU A 228 -15.56 2.06 -16.88
C LEU A 228 -14.15 2.49 -17.27
N ASP A 229 -14.06 3.46 -18.17
CA ASP A 229 -12.78 3.97 -18.67
C ASP A 229 -12.00 4.70 -17.56
N PRO A 230 -10.80 4.24 -17.20
CA PRO A 230 -9.96 4.87 -16.18
C PRO A 230 -9.58 6.32 -16.49
N ALA A 231 -9.56 6.71 -17.76
CA ALA A 231 -9.26 8.10 -18.15
C ALA A 231 -10.27 9.10 -17.59
N PHE A 232 -11.53 8.67 -17.40
CA PHE A 232 -12.58 9.48 -16.75
C PHE A 232 -12.66 9.27 -15.25
N THR A 233 -12.61 8.00 -14.82
CA THR A 233 -12.89 7.68 -13.42
C THR A 233 -11.79 8.14 -12.48
N LYS A 234 -10.50 7.96 -12.84
CA LYS A 234 -9.38 8.34 -11.97
C LYS A 234 -9.36 9.83 -11.56
N PRO A 235 -9.51 10.80 -12.48
CA PRO A 235 -9.56 12.20 -12.08
C PRO A 235 -10.75 12.53 -11.19
N LEU A 236 -11.93 11.93 -11.44
CA LEU A 236 -13.11 12.11 -10.60
C LEU A 236 -12.88 11.56 -9.20
N LEU A 237 -12.40 10.31 -9.08
CA LEU A 237 -12.12 9.67 -7.79
C LEU A 237 -11.02 10.41 -7.02
N GLY A 238 -9.98 10.87 -7.72
CA GLY A 238 -8.89 11.65 -7.13
C GLY A 238 -9.32 13.01 -6.56
N SER A 239 -10.49 13.51 -6.95
CA SER A 239 -11.05 14.75 -6.41
C SER A 239 -11.96 14.56 -5.19
N LEU A 240 -12.31 13.29 -4.86
CA LEU A 240 -13.16 13.00 -3.71
C LEU A 240 -12.38 13.13 -2.39
N THR A 241 -13.03 13.67 -1.36
CA THR A 241 -12.49 13.69 -0.01
C THR A 241 -12.84 12.37 0.68
N ILE A 242 -11.82 11.52 0.88
CA ILE A 242 -11.98 10.21 1.49
C ILE A 242 -11.45 10.30 2.93
N PRO A 243 -12.30 10.05 3.95
CA PRO A 243 -11.85 9.98 5.33
C PRO A 243 -10.83 8.87 5.54
N GLU A 244 -9.81 9.16 6.31
CA GLU A 244 -8.70 8.28 6.62
C GLU A 244 -8.62 8.04 8.13
N THR A 245 -8.48 6.79 8.54
CA THR A 245 -8.22 6.43 9.93
C THR A 245 -6.77 5.97 10.06
N ARG A 246 -6.04 6.56 11.01
CA ARG A 246 -4.66 6.23 11.33
C ARG A 246 -4.59 5.56 12.68
N VAL A 247 -3.91 4.41 12.75
CA VAL A 247 -3.66 3.69 13.99
C VAL A 247 -2.16 3.58 14.19
N PRO A 248 -1.63 4.12 15.29
CA PRO A 248 -0.20 4.05 15.55
C PRO A 248 0.23 2.61 15.77
N ILE A 249 1.32 2.21 15.08
CA ILE A 249 1.98 0.93 15.27
C ILE A 249 3.19 1.17 16.16
N GLU A 250 3.19 0.56 17.33
CA GLU A 250 4.32 0.55 18.24
C GLU A 250 5.02 -0.80 18.19
N ARG A 251 6.34 -0.76 18.03
CA ARG A 251 7.20 -1.94 18.01
C ARG A 251 8.07 -1.95 19.25
N VAL A 252 7.95 -2.98 20.04
CA VAL A 252 8.76 -3.18 21.25
C VAL A 252 9.70 -4.36 21.00
N MET A 253 10.97 -4.03 20.76
CA MET A 253 12.00 -5.05 20.51
C MET A 253 12.27 -5.86 21.77
N PRO A 254 12.64 -7.17 21.63
CA PRO A 254 12.88 -8.05 22.75
C PRO A 254 14.04 -7.57 23.62
N LYS A 255 13.98 -7.95 24.90
CA LYS A 255 15.14 -7.88 25.80
C LYS A 255 16.03 -9.07 25.53
N PHE A 256 17.33 -8.86 25.47
CA PHE A 256 18.28 -9.92 25.23
C PHE A 256 19.39 -9.95 26.28
N ASN A 257 19.84 -11.16 26.62
CA ASN A 257 21.08 -11.41 27.33
C ASN A 257 22.04 -12.18 26.42
N VAL A 258 23.36 -11.92 26.54
CA VAL A 258 24.39 -12.63 25.79
C VAL A 258 25.25 -13.42 26.75
N LYS A 259 25.35 -14.72 26.50
CA LYS A 259 26.33 -15.63 27.11
C LYS A 259 27.39 -15.95 26.09
N SER A 260 28.64 -15.69 26.39
CA SER A 260 29.71 -15.96 25.46
C SER A 260 30.87 -16.70 26.04
N THR A 261 31.49 -17.52 25.21
CA THR A 261 32.81 -18.11 25.45
C THR A 261 33.66 -17.79 24.25
N GLU A 262 34.58 -16.81 24.40
CA GLU A 262 35.45 -16.33 23.33
C GLU A 262 36.91 -16.60 23.74
N MET A 263 37.57 -17.47 22.98
CA MET A 263 38.94 -17.91 23.28
C MET A 263 39.90 -17.61 22.15
N ASN A 264 41.07 -17.11 22.48
CA ASN A 264 42.17 -16.94 21.51
C ASN A 264 43.30 -17.93 21.84
N LEU A 265 43.54 -18.89 20.94
CA LEU A 265 44.56 -19.96 21.12
C LEU A 265 44.40 -20.72 22.43
N GLY A 266 43.14 -21.04 22.84
CA GLY A 266 42.85 -21.75 24.06
C GLY A 266 42.79 -20.89 25.34
N GLN A 267 43.05 -19.58 25.24
CA GLN A 267 42.96 -18.65 26.38
C GLN A 267 41.70 -17.83 26.27
N LEU A 268 40.93 -17.75 27.38
CA LEU A 268 39.71 -16.95 27.47
C LEU A 268 40.11 -15.46 27.30
N LEU A 269 39.39 -14.77 26.43
CA LEU A 269 39.60 -13.32 26.21
C LEU A 269 38.97 -12.54 27.37
N ALA A 270 39.73 -11.54 27.89
CA ALA A 270 39.25 -10.61 28.92
C ALA A 270 38.13 -9.70 28.37
N GLU A 271 38.20 -9.31 27.13
CA GLU A 271 37.16 -8.61 26.38
C GLU A 271 36.64 -9.56 25.31
N ALA A 272 35.33 -9.65 25.16
CA ALA A 272 34.64 -10.51 24.22
C ALA A 272 34.22 -9.71 22.97
N PRO A 273 35.07 -9.67 21.90
CA PRO A 273 34.83 -8.77 20.75
C PRO A 273 33.53 -9.02 20.03
N LEU A 274 33.12 -10.28 19.87
CA LEU A 274 31.89 -10.63 19.18
C LEU A 274 30.67 -10.25 20.01
N THR A 275 30.74 -10.46 21.33
CA THR A 275 29.70 -10.02 22.28
C THR A 275 29.49 -8.52 22.22
N LEU A 276 30.58 -7.74 22.24
CA LEU A 276 30.50 -6.28 22.15
C LEU A 276 29.89 -5.84 20.82
N ALA A 277 30.36 -6.43 19.72
CA ALA A 277 29.84 -6.12 18.38
C ALA A 277 28.34 -6.46 18.25
N LEU A 278 27.89 -7.62 18.77
CA LEU A 278 26.50 -8.01 18.76
C LEU A 278 25.62 -7.08 19.60
N LYS A 279 26.05 -6.77 20.83
CA LYS A 279 25.33 -5.85 21.71
C LYS A 279 25.16 -4.48 21.08
N GLU A 280 26.19 -3.95 20.43
CA GLU A 280 26.14 -2.67 19.72
C GLU A 280 25.07 -2.67 18.61
N VAL A 281 25.10 -3.68 17.74
CA VAL A 281 24.17 -3.79 16.61
C VAL A 281 22.73 -4.00 17.08
N LEU A 282 22.49 -4.95 17.99
CA LEU A 282 21.15 -5.20 18.50
C LEU A 282 20.56 -3.97 19.20
N THR A 283 21.39 -3.25 19.99
CA THR A 283 20.94 -2.02 20.64
C THR A 283 20.62 -0.92 19.64
N SER A 284 21.41 -0.77 18.56
CA SER A 284 21.10 0.18 17.48
C SER A 284 19.80 -0.14 16.76
N MET A 285 19.38 -1.40 16.73
CA MET A 285 18.10 -1.88 16.17
C MET A 285 16.94 -1.82 17.18
N GLY A 286 17.16 -1.26 18.37
CA GLY A 286 16.12 -1.05 19.37
C GLY A 286 15.95 -2.18 20.39
N PHE A 287 16.76 -3.24 20.32
CA PHE A 287 16.77 -4.29 21.35
C PHE A 287 17.37 -3.77 22.67
N ARG A 288 16.88 -4.29 23.79
CA ARG A 288 17.37 -3.90 25.11
C ARG A 288 18.24 -4.98 25.71
N SER A 289 19.53 -4.67 25.96
CA SER A 289 20.43 -5.58 26.69
C SER A 289 20.07 -5.63 28.17
N VAL A 290 20.05 -6.82 28.75
CA VAL A 290 19.89 -7.09 30.16
C VAL A 290 20.99 -8.02 30.66
N ASP A 291 21.30 -7.96 31.97
CA ASP A 291 22.43 -8.71 32.52
C ASP A 291 22.04 -10.12 33.01
N ARG A 292 20.77 -10.35 33.27
CA ARG A 292 20.30 -11.64 33.81
C ARG A 292 19.38 -12.31 32.78
N ASP A 293 19.54 -13.61 32.61
CA ASP A 293 18.63 -14.42 31.76
C ASP A 293 17.17 -14.28 32.18
N ALA A 294 16.91 -14.17 33.48
CA ALA A 294 15.56 -14.07 34.03
C ALA A 294 14.80 -12.83 33.51
N ASP A 295 15.52 -11.78 33.13
CA ASP A 295 14.97 -10.51 32.69
C ASP A 295 14.92 -10.42 31.16
N ALA A 296 15.51 -11.39 30.44
CA ALA A 296 15.55 -11.46 28.99
C ALA A 296 14.33 -12.16 28.40
N ASP A 297 13.93 -11.75 27.19
CA ASP A 297 12.99 -12.48 26.35
C ASP A 297 13.72 -13.55 25.54
N VAL A 298 14.91 -13.22 25.04
CA VAL A 298 15.80 -14.13 24.30
C VAL A 298 17.19 -14.18 24.90
N VAL A 299 17.81 -15.35 24.86
CA VAL A 299 19.21 -15.56 25.27
C VAL A 299 20.03 -15.87 24.04
N VAL A 300 21.12 -15.11 23.85
CA VAL A 300 22.06 -15.33 22.75
C VAL A 300 23.32 -16.01 23.31
N GLU A 301 23.65 -17.17 22.76
CA GLU A 301 24.84 -17.93 23.08
C GLU A 301 25.88 -17.77 21.97
N ILE A 302 27.08 -17.26 22.30
CA ILE A 302 28.20 -17.11 21.35
C ILE A 302 29.34 -18.03 21.82
N ASN A 303 29.81 -18.90 20.96
CA ASN A 303 31.04 -19.66 21.17
C ASN A 303 31.99 -19.38 20.03
N ALA A 304 33.20 -18.92 20.34
CA ALA A 304 34.21 -18.61 19.36
C ALA A 304 35.62 -19.01 19.86
N SER A 305 36.40 -19.62 19.01
CA SER A 305 37.77 -20.00 19.34
C SER A 305 38.69 -19.92 18.14
N THR A 306 39.92 -19.52 18.38
CA THR A 306 40.97 -19.50 17.34
C THR A 306 41.94 -20.67 17.51
N ARG A 307 42.48 -21.14 16.39
CA ARG A 307 43.61 -22.08 16.34
C ARG A 307 44.69 -21.60 15.40
N GLY A 308 45.96 -21.90 15.69
CA GLY A 308 47.07 -21.65 14.80
C GLY A 308 47.01 -22.54 13.55
N MET A 309 47.30 -21.96 12.39
CA MET A 309 47.29 -22.69 11.10
C MET A 309 48.67 -22.91 10.51
N GLY A 310 49.61 -22.01 10.80
CA GLY A 310 50.97 -22.09 10.30
C GLY A 310 51.62 -20.71 10.15
N GLU A 311 52.90 -20.73 9.81
CA GLU A 311 53.74 -19.53 9.54
C GLU A 311 54.22 -19.60 8.10
N SER A 312 54.32 -18.43 7.43
CA SER A 312 54.90 -18.28 6.14
C SER A 312 55.49 -16.88 6.01
N ASN A 313 56.80 -16.79 5.64
CA ASN A 313 57.53 -15.53 5.46
C ASN A 313 57.43 -14.56 6.63
N GLY A 314 57.51 -15.07 7.87
CA GLY A 314 57.40 -14.25 9.07
C GLY A 314 55.96 -13.80 9.46
N PHE A 315 54.95 -14.27 8.72
CA PHE A 315 53.54 -14.03 9.04
C PHE A 315 52.89 -15.32 9.58
N PHE A 316 52.19 -15.17 10.69
CA PHE A 316 51.45 -16.22 11.36
C PHE A 316 49.97 -16.14 10.96
N THR A 317 49.40 -17.30 10.65
CA THR A 317 47.98 -17.40 10.32
C THR A 317 47.24 -18.12 11.46
N ALA A 318 46.14 -17.54 11.93
CA ALA A 318 45.20 -18.18 12.80
C ALA A 318 43.81 -18.27 12.15
N ALA A 319 43.05 -19.34 12.45
CA ALA A 319 41.67 -19.48 12.01
C ALA A 319 40.72 -19.41 13.18
N LEU A 320 39.64 -18.67 13.02
CA LEU A 320 38.52 -18.56 13.95
C LEU A 320 37.35 -19.44 13.50
N ASP A 321 36.82 -20.18 14.44
CA ASP A 321 35.54 -20.87 14.32
C ASP A 321 34.56 -20.23 15.31
N GLU A 322 33.36 -19.88 14.83
CA GLU A 322 32.33 -19.26 15.64
C GLU A 322 30.97 -19.91 15.47
N SER A 323 30.15 -19.87 16.51
CA SER A 323 28.73 -20.21 16.47
C SER A 323 27.91 -19.28 17.31
N VAL A 324 26.73 -18.92 16.79
CA VAL A 324 25.75 -18.08 17.47
C VAL A 324 24.41 -18.83 17.49
N LYS A 325 23.80 -18.92 18.67
CA LYS A 325 22.46 -19.48 18.86
C LYS A 325 21.60 -18.50 19.64
N VAL A 326 20.35 -18.35 19.22
CA VAL A 326 19.35 -17.57 19.94
C VAL A 326 18.27 -18.51 20.43
N ARG A 327 17.93 -18.42 21.70
CA ARG A 327 16.88 -19.20 22.34
C ARG A 327 15.78 -18.29 22.90
N ASP A 328 14.52 -18.67 22.67
CA ASP A 328 13.43 -18.15 23.48
C ASP A 328 13.66 -18.59 24.94
N ARG A 329 13.74 -17.65 25.87
CA ARG A 329 13.98 -17.98 27.28
C ARG A 329 12.81 -18.76 27.90
N ARG A 330 11.58 -18.48 27.46
CA ARG A 330 10.37 -19.06 28.05
C ARG A 330 10.16 -20.50 27.60
N THR A 331 10.36 -20.82 26.32
CA THR A 331 10.15 -22.18 25.77
C THR A 331 11.43 -22.99 25.70
N GLY A 332 12.60 -22.36 25.68
CA GLY A 332 13.88 -22.99 25.45
C GLY A 332 14.18 -23.31 23.97
N ASP A 333 13.24 -23.02 23.09
CA ASP A 333 13.38 -23.32 21.66
C ASP A 333 14.48 -22.48 21.03
N VAL A 334 15.19 -23.09 20.07
CA VAL A 334 16.19 -22.39 19.26
C VAL A 334 15.50 -21.65 18.14
N VAL A 335 15.50 -20.33 18.22
CA VAL A 335 14.89 -19.41 17.27
C VAL A 335 15.81 -19.16 16.07
N TYR A 336 17.11 -19.16 16.33
CA TYR A 336 18.14 -18.92 15.32
C TYR A 336 19.42 -19.67 15.68
N ALA A 337 20.10 -20.22 14.68
CA ALA A 337 21.42 -20.78 14.83
C ALA A 337 22.23 -20.58 13.56
N SER A 338 23.47 -20.12 13.72
CA SER A 338 24.42 -19.93 12.63
C SER A 338 25.84 -20.17 13.12
N GLY A 339 26.78 -20.41 12.21
CA GLY A 339 28.18 -20.51 12.52
C GLY A 339 29.05 -20.39 11.28
N LYS A 340 30.24 -19.86 11.46
CA LYS A 340 31.29 -19.77 10.44
C LYS A 340 32.54 -20.49 10.94
N GLN A 341 33.27 -21.12 10.04
CA GLN A 341 34.51 -21.84 10.36
C GLN A 341 35.66 -21.35 9.47
N GLY A 342 36.84 -21.34 10.06
CA GLY A 342 38.07 -21.11 9.33
C GLY A 342 38.29 -19.67 8.89
N LEU A 343 37.69 -18.68 9.55
CA LEU A 343 37.92 -17.27 9.24
C LEU A 343 39.36 -16.89 9.59
N LYS A 344 40.17 -16.49 8.59
CA LYS A 344 41.59 -16.33 8.74
C LYS A 344 42.01 -14.90 9.15
N GLY A 345 42.82 -14.81 10.18
CA GLY A 345 43.63 -13.63 10.50
C GLY A 345 45.10 -13.88 10.26
N ILE A 346 45.84 -12.87 9.85
CA ILE A 346 47.28 -12.95 9.53
C ILE A 346 48.00 -11.77 10.16
N GLN A 347 49.01 -12.07 10.99
CA GLN A 347 49.76 -11.08 11.75
C GLN A 347 51.21 -11.57 12.04
N LEU A 348 52.00 -10.73 12.75
CA LEU A 348 53.38 -10.99 13.10
C LEU A 348 53.57 -12.02 14.24
N ASP A 349 52.52 -12.44 14.87
CA ASP A 349 52.49 -13.54 15.85
C ASP A 349 51.08 -14.17 15.86
N TYR A 350 50.95 -15.40 16.42
CA TYR A 350 49.66 -16.13 16.46
C TYR A 350 48.57 -15.41 17.29
N ALA A 351 48.98 -14.75 18.41
CA ALA A 351 48.01 -14.08 19.27
C ALA A 351 47.38 -12.88 18.55
N LYS A 352 48.16 -12.09 17.85
CA LYS A 352 47.68 -10.97 17.01
C LYS A 352 46.92 -11.47 15.79
N ALA A 353 47.35 -12.59 15.17
CA ALA A 353 46.62 -13.21 14.07
C ALA A 353 45.24 -13.66 14.49
N GLY A 354 45.11 -14.24 15.68
CA GLY A 354 43.81 -14.59 16.26
C GLY A 354 42.91 -13.37 16.49
N MET A 355 43.46 -12.28 17.02
CA MET A 355 42.70 -11.02 17.19
C MET A 355 42.32 -10.36 15.85
N ASP A 356 43.11 -10.52 14.79
CA ASP A 356 42.74 -10.07 13.45
C ASP A 356 41.60 -10.88 12.89
N ALA A 357 41.56 -12.21 13.14
CA ALA A 357 40.40 -13.06 12.81
C ALA A 357 39.12 -12.61 13.55
N TYR A 358 39.21 -12.28 14.84
CA TYR A 358 38.10 -11.74 15.62
C TYR A 358 37.58 -10.40 15.08
N LYS A 359 38.47 -9.49 14.63
CA LYS A 359 38.05 -8.21 14.01
C LYS A 359 37.23 -8.44 12.75
N LYS A 360 37.66 -9.38 11.90
CA LYS A 360 36.91 -9.76 10.68
C LYS A 360 35.58 -10.40 11.02
N ALA A 361 35.56 -11.31 11.99
CA ALA A 361 34.33 -11.94 12.47
C ALA A 361 33.33 -10.91 13.03
N ALA A 362 33.82 -9.90 13.77
CA ALA A 362 32.96 -8.84 14.28
C ALA A 362 32.32 -8.00 13.15
N ILE A 363 33.03 -7.77 12.05
CA ILE A 363 32.50 -7.08 10.86
C ILE A 363 31.44 -7.96 10.18
N ASP A 364 31.71 -9.24 9.97
CA ASP A 364 30.78 -10.20 9.39
C ASP A 364 29.52 -10.35 10.27
N LEU A 365 29.71 -10.40 11.59
CA LEU A 365 28.62 -10.45 12.55
C LEU A 365 27.70 -9.21 12.42
N LYS A 366 28.28 -8.01 12.29
CA LYS A 366 27.49 -6.79 12.14
C LYS A 366 26.73 -6.74 10.82
N ASN A 367 27.34 -7.16 9.74
CA ASN A 367 26.81 -6.95 8.38
C ASN A 367 25.89 -8.07 7.90
N GLU A 368 26.10 -9.31 8.35
CA GLU A 368 25.41 -10.49 7.85
C GLU A 368 24.60 -11.19 8.95
N LEU A 369 25.28 -11.55 10.06
CA LEU A 369 24.69 -12.46 11.05
C LEU A 369 23.64 -11.76 11.92
N ALA A 370 23.90 -10.54 12.41
CA ALA A 370 22.95 -9.81 13.22
C ALA A 370 21.65 -9.44 12.47
N PRO A 371 21.67 -8.95 11.22
CA PRO A 371 20.48 -8.77 10.43
C PRO A 371 19.67 -10.07 10.24
N ALA A 372 20.34 -11.19 9.94
CA ALA A 372 19.69 -12.50 9.79
C ALA A 372 19.05 -12.98 11.10
N LEU A 373 19.75 -12.80 12.24
CA LEU A 373 19.25 -13.09 13.58
C LEU A 373 17.99 -12.28 13.88
N VAL A 374 18.04 -10.97 13.66
CA VAL A 374 16.92 -10.06 13.91
C VAL A 374 15.71 -10.45 13.07
N ASN A 375 15.92 -10.76 11.79
CA ASN A 375 14.84 -11.23 10.92
C ASN A 375 14.22 -12.52 11.43
N ALA A 376 15.03 -13.49 11.87
CA ALA A 376 14.52 -14.74 12.44
C ALA A 376 13.72 -14.53 13.74
N VAL A 377 14.14 -13.56 14.57
CA VAL A 377 13.44 -13.18 15.81
C VAL A 377 12.10 -12.49 15.50
N LEU A 378 12.02 -11.68 14.44
CA LEU A 378 10.80 -10.94 14.09
C LEU A 378 9.81 -11.74 13.22
N GLN A 379 10.19 -12.91 12.74
CA GLN A 379 9.35 -13.76 11.86
C GLN A 379 8.75 -14.98 12.57
N GLN A 380 8.80 -15.04 13.87
CA GLN A 380 8.25 -16.15 14.69
C GLN A 380 6.72 -16.26 14.72
#